data_cd1f3d6e51f6f40cd3c3343c9f9ec8bc
#
_entry.id   cd1f3d6e51f6f40cd3c3343c9f9ec8bc
#
_cell.length_a   1.000
_cell.length_b   1.000
_cell.length_c   1.000
_cell.angle_alpha   90.00
_cell.angle_beta   90.00
_cell.angle_gamma   90.00
#
_symmetry.space_group_name_H-M   'P 1'
#
loop_
_entity.id
_entity.type
_entity.pdbx_description
1 polymer ?
#
loop_
_entity_poly.entity_id
_entity_poly.type
_entity_poly.pdbx_seq_one_letter_code
_entity_poly.pdbx_strand_id
1 'polypeptide(L)'
;MNLGRNSLTLVLGVAFATALFAGCGDDAAKDEPKDGGAQGVAVKKIADIDLSQAKDGTYNAESSENSEYGHGKIAITIKDHKIVSATYFGIDKDGTMKGEDYGKKNGQVSDAQNYKKAQNAVKANATYGAQLVERQQPGKVDAISGATISYEQFIEASTKALDEAKK
;
A
#
# COMPACT_ATOMS: atom_id res chain seq x y z
N MET A 1 39.03 31.43 29.82
CA MET A 1 39.74 30.41 30.65
C MET A 1 39.34 29.06 30.14
N ASN A 2 40.32 28.39 29.55
CA ASN A 2 40.59 26.93 29.37
C ASN A 2 39.49 26.05 28.78
N LEU A 3 39.74 25.59 27.60
CA LEU A 3 40.53 24.49 27.01
C LEU A 3 40.14 23.10 27.50
N GLY A 4 39.74 22.25 26.59
CA GLY A 4 39.61 20.81 26.75
C GLY A 4 39.25 20.11 25.43
N ARG A 5 40.27 20.04 24.56
CA ARG A 5 40.33 19.15 23.36
C ARG A 5 40.51 17.72 23.86
N ASN A 6 39.83 16.73 23.28
CA ASN A 6 40.48 15.43 23.04
C ASN A 6 39.78 14.70 21.88
N SER A 7 40.47 14.60 20.80
CA SER A 7 40.30 13.62 19.73
C SER A 7 40.68 12.23 20.24
N LEU A 8 39.93 11.21 19.88
CA LEU A 8 40.49 9.86 19.82
C LEU A 8 39.87 9.10 18.65
N THR A 9 40.63 9.03 17.60
CA THR A 9 40.45 8.19 16.44
C THR A 9 40.86 6.77 16.83
N LEU A 10 40.00 5.80 16.68
CA LEU A 10 40.40 4.39 16.68
C LEU A 10 39.93 3.72 15.40
N VAL A 11 40.88 3.52 14.51
CA VAL A 11 40.80 2.67 13.33
C VAL A 11 41.11 1.24 13.80
N LEU A 12 40.22 0.30 13.62
CA LEU A 12 40.54 -1.11 13.73
C LEU A 12 40.07 -1.83 12.47
N GLY A 13 41.01 -2.15 11.62
CA GLY A 13 40.85 -3.04 10.49
C GLY A 13 40.74 -4.48 10.98
N VAL A 14 39.84 -5.25 10.42
CA VAL A 14 39.82 -6.70 10.53
C VAL A 14 39.82 -7.34 9.15
N ALA A 15 40.79 -8.19 8.98
CA ALA A 15 41.19 -8.87 7.76
C ALA A 15 40.16 -9.91 7.27
N PHE A 16 40.08 -10.05 5.95
CA PHE A 16 39.43 -11.14 5.26
C PHE A 16 40.16 -12.48 5.54
N ALA A 17 39.41 -13.48 5.96
CA ALA A 17 39.85 -14.86 5.90
C ALA A 17 38.93 -15.63 4.94
N THR A 18 39.45 -15.92 3.76
CA THR A 18 38.90 -16.87 2.80
C THR A 18 39.12 -18.30 3.30
N ALA A 19 38.07 -19.06 3.51
CA ALA A 19 38.15 -20.52 3.67
C ALA A 19 37.35 -21.18 2.54
N LEU A 20 38.09 -21.78 1.61
CA LEU A 20 37.58 -22.72 0.63
C LEU A 20 37.36 -24.06 1.34
N PHE A 21 36.15 -24.58 1.36
CA PHE A 21 35.88 -25.98 1.60
C PHE A 21 35.16 -26.60 0.41
N ALA A 22 35.88 -27.43 -0.33
CA ALA A 22 35.30 -28.40 -1.22
C ALA A 22 34.98 -29.67 -0.38
N GLY A 23 33.75 -30.12 -0.46
CA GLY A 23 33.29 -31.35 0.15
C GLY A 23 32.01 -31.82 -0.54
N CYS A 24 32.14 -32.84 -1.41
CA CYS A 24 31.04 -33.66 -1.90
C CYS A 24 30.49 -34.56 -0.80
N GLY A 25 29.16 -34.77 -0.79
CA GLY A 25 28.52 -35.82 0.02
C GLY A 25 27.02 -35.68 0.10
N ASP A 26 26.33 -36.45 -0.70
CA ASP A 26 25.01 -37.10 -0.60
C ASP A 26 23.88 -36.62 0.33
N ASP A 27 22.73 -36.53 -0.32
CA ASP A 27 21.36 -36.86 0.06
C ASP A 27 20.87 -36.59 1.50
N ALA A 28 20.06 -35.53 1.62
CA ALA A 28 18.82 -35.58 2.39
C ALA A 28 17.93 -34.42 1.97
N ALA A 29 16.83 -34.71 1.28
CA ALA A 29 15.74 -33.79 1.01
C ALA A 29 15.19 -33.25 2.33
N LYS A 30 15.40 -31.94 2.55
CA LYS A 30 14.58 -31.16 3.47
C LYS A 30 13.86 -30.14 2.63
N ASP A 31 12.54 -30.28 2.52
CA ASP A 31 11.62 -29.29 2.03
C ASP A 31 11.79 -28.01 2.89
N GLU A 32 12.58 -27.08 2.39
CA GLU A 32 12.49 -25.70 2.83
C GLU A 32 11.26 -25.09 2.15
N PRO A 33 10.36 -24.42 2.90
CA PRO A 33 9.29 -23.68 2.28
C PRO A 33 9.94 -22.58 1.44
N LYS A 34 9.77 -22.66 0.12
CA LYS A 34 10.11 -21.58 -0.80
C LYS A 34 9.36 -20.35 -0.34
N ASP A 35 10.08 -19.45 0.30
CA ASP A 35 9.69 -18.08 0.52
C ASP A 35 9.30 -17.53 -0.86
N GLY A 36 7.99 -17.37 -1.07
CA GLY A 36 7.44 -16.76 -2.25
C GLY A 36 7.90 -15.32 -2.27
N GLY A 37 9.01 -15.07 -2.97
CA GLY A 37 9.54 -13.74 -3.17
C GLY A 37 8.38 -12.82 -3.52
N ALA A 38 8.20 -11.79 -2.72
CA ALA A 38 7.32 -10.68 -3.01
C ALA A 38 7.78 -10.10 -4.36
N GLN A 39 7.15 -10.54 -5.44
CA GLN A 39 7.25 -9.85 -6.72
C GLN A 39 6.64 -8.49 -6.45
N GLY A 40 7.49 -7.49 -6.28
CA GLY A 40 7.06 -6.11 -6.18
C GLY A 40 6.22 -5.82 -7.41
N VAL A 41 4.92 -5.64 -7.21
CA VAL A 41 4.03 -5.16 -8.25
C VAL A 41 4.65 -3.86 -8.73
N ALA A 42 4.98 -3.79 -10.01
CA ALA A 42 5.49 -2.56 -10.62
C ALA A 42 4.36 -1.53 -10.56
N VAL A 43 4.29 -0.84 -9.44
CA VAL A 43 3.32 0.25 -9.26
C VAL A 43 3.70 1.32 -10.28
N LYS A 44 2.81 1.58 -11.23
CA LYS A 44 2.96 2.66 -12.19
C LYS A 44 3.22 3.94 -11.41
N LYS A 45 4.43 4.49 -11.53
CA LYS A 45 4.79 5.73 -10.83
C LYS A 45 3.87 6.83 -11.32
N ILE A 46 3.03 7.31 -10.42
CA ILE A 46 2.11 8.39 -10.70
C ILE A 46 2.87 9.69 -10.43
N ALA A 47 2.73 10.65 -11.34
CA ALA A 47 3.29 11.99 -11.15
C ALA A 47 2.65 12.66 -9.93
N ASP A 48 3.40 13.47 -9.22
CA ASP A 48 2.88 14.27 -8.12
C ASP A 48 1.79 15.23 -8.65
N ILE A 49 0.68 15.31 -7.93
CA ILE A 49 -0.44 16.18 -8.26
C ILE A 49 -0.22 17.53 -7.59
N ASP A 50 -0.20 18.60 -8.37
CA ASP A 50 -0.12 19.95 -7.84
C ASP A 50 -1.45 20.34 -7.19
N LEU A 51 -1.44 20.55 -5.87
CA LEU A 51 -2.61 20.95 -5.08
C LEU A 51 -2.74 22.48 -4.95
N SER A 52 -1.78 23.27 -5.44
CA SER A 52 -1.83 24.75 -5.34
C SER A 52 -3.03 25.37 -6.07
N GLN A 53 -3.57 24.66 -7.06
CA GLN A 53 -4.76 25.05 -7.82
C GLN A 53 -6.03 24.36 -7.33
N ALA A 54 -5.93 23.48 -6.34
CA ALA A 54 -7.10 22.77 -5.83
C ALA A 54 -7.99 23.70 -5.01
N LYS A 55 -9.29 23.66 -5.28
CA LYS A 55 -10.30 24.45 -4.55
C LYS A 55 -10.72 23.72 -3.29
N ASP A 56 -11.08 24.49 -2.26
CA ASP A 56 -11.66 23.93 -1.05
C ASP A 56 -12.99 23.25 -1.35
N GLY A 57 -13.20 22.07 -0.76
CA GLY A 57 -14.41 21.28 -0.99
C GLY A 57 -14.21 19.79 -0.71
N THR A 58 -15.30 19.04 -0.88
CA THR A 58 -15.27 17.58 -0.83
C THR A 58 -15.53 17.02 -2.22
N TYR A 59 -14.61 16.19 -2.68
CA TYR A 59 -14.58 15.61 -4.02
C TYR A 59 -14.74 14.09 -3.93
N ASN A 60 -15.69 13.58 -4.70
CA ASN A 60 -15.98 12.14 -4.72
C ASN A 60 -15.61 11.59 -6.09
N ALA A 61 -15.00 10.42 -6.12
CA ALA A 61 -14.72 9.72 -7.36
C ALA A 61 -14.71 8.21 -7.16
N GLU A 62 -14.81 7.51 -8.26
CA GLU A 62 -14.81 6.05 -8.32
C GLU A 62 -13.75 5.59 -9.32
N SER A 63 -13.11 4.45 -9.02
CA SER A 63 -12.25 3.79 -9.99
C SER A 63 -13.07 3.16 -11.12
N SER A 64 -12.39 2.70 -12.14
CA SER A 64 -13.01 1.84 -13.15
C SER A 64 -13.52 0.55 -12.52
N GLU A 65 -14.61 0.03 -13.07
CA GLU A 65 -15.22 -1.23 -12.65
C GLU A 65 -14.31 -2.41 -13.02
N ASN A 66 -14.13 -3.31 -12.07
CA ASN A 66 -13.51 -4.61 -12.31
C ASN A 66 -14.58 -5.71 -12.20
N SER A 67 -14.75 -6.51 -13.23
CA SER A 67 -15.81 -7.52 -13.32
C SER A 67 -15.77 -8.61 -12.23
N GLU A 68 -14.62 -8.80 -11.59
CA GLU A 68 -14.42 -9.78 -10.53
C GLU A 68 -14.44 -9.13 -9.13
N TYR A 69 -13.87 -7.92 -9.02
CA TYR A 69 -13.62 -7.27 -7.74
C TYR A 69 -14.37 -5.93 -7.56
N GLY A 70 -15.31 -5.60 -8.46
CA GLY A 70 -16.02 -4.32 -8.39
C GLY A 70 -15.11 -3.11 -8.50
N HIS A 71 -15.35 -2.03 -7.75
CA HIS A 71 -14.59 -0.79 -7.87
C HIS A 71 -14.28 -0.17 -6.50
N GLY A 72 -13.39 0.84 -6.53
CA GLY A 72 -13.05 1.65 -5.36
C GLY A 72 -13.78 2.98 -5.40
N LYS A 73 -14.21 3.46 -4.24
CA LYS A 73 -14.88 4.76 -4.06
C LYS A 73 -14.15 5.59 -3.02
N ILE A 74 -13.92 6.86 -3.32
CA ILE A 74 -13.22 7.78 -2.44
C ILE A 74 -13.98 9.10 -2.26
N ALA A 75 -13.89 9.65 -1.07
CA ALA A 75 -14.25 11.02 -0.75
C ALA A 75 -13.03 11.73 -0.19
N ILE A 76 -12.59 12.84 -0.80
CA ILE A 76 -11.44 13.64 -0.38
C ILE A 76 -11.92 15.04 -0.03
N THR A 77 -11.60 15.53 1.16
CA THR A 77 -11.85 16.92 1.53
C THR A 77 -10.56 17.72 1.46
N ILE A 78 -10.59 18.83 0.71
CA ILE A 78 -9.48 19.77 0.56
C ILE A 78 -9.84 21.06 1.29
N LYS A 79 -8.88 21.59 2.02
CA LYS A 79 -8.94 22.91 2.66
C LYS A 79 -7.56 23.55 2.62
N ASP A 80 -7.51 24.82 2.22
CA ASP A 80 -6.26 25.59 2.14
C ASP A 80 -5.16 24.84 1.34
N HIS A 81 -5.55 24.30 0.17
CA HIS A 81 -4.70 23.50 -0.73
C HIS A 81 -4.10 22.22 -0.10
N LYS A 82 -4.72 21.69 0.96
CA LYS A 82 -4.28 20.45 1.63
C LYS A 82 -5.43 19.45 1.73
N ILE A 83 -5.08 18.19 1.61
CA ILE A 83 -6.01 17.10 1.89
C ILE A 83 -6.15 16.99 3.41
N VAL A 84 -7.33 17.33 3.94
CA VAL A 84 -7.62 17.28 5.38
C VAL A 84 -8.39 16.03 5.79
N SER A 85 -9.05 15.37 4.84
CA SER A 85 -9.74 14.10 5.07
C SER A 85 -9.74 13.28 3.78
N ALA A 86 -9.63 11.95 3.93
CA ALA A 86 -9.83 11.02 2.84
C ALA A 86 -10.45 9.74 3.37
N THR A 87 -11.58 9.35 2.81
CA THR A 87 -12.27 8.09 3.12
C THR A 87 -12.32 7.25 1.85
N TYR A 88 -11.74 6.06 1.90
CA TYR A 88 -11.73 5.13 0.78
C TYR A 88 -12.32 3.78 1.18
N PHE A 89 -13.15 3.22 0.32
CA PHE A 89 -13.75 1.89 0.49
C PHE A 89 -13.99 1.21 -0.86
N GLY A 90 -14.04 -0.12 -0.83
CA GLY A 90 -14.38 -0.91 -2.00
C GLY A 90 -15.87 -1.16 -2.11
N ILE A 91 -16.38 -1.20 -3.33
CA ILE A 91 -17.70 -1.68 -3.70
C ILE A 91 -17.53 -3.00 -4.41
N ASP A 92 -18.31 -4.01 -4.05
CA ASP A 92 -18.28 -5.29 -4.74
C ASP A 92 -19.08 -5.20 -6.05
N LYS A 93 -18.91 -6.20 -6.91
CA LYS A 93 -19.58 -6.28 -8.23
C LYS A 93 -21.11 -6.28 -8.18
N ASP A 94 -21.70 -6.58 -7.03
CA ASP A 94 -23.14 -6.51 -6.79
C ASP A 94 -23.60 -5.14 -6.27
N GLY A 95 -22.67 -4.16 -6.16
CA GLY A 95 -22.93 -2.82 -5.65
C GLY A 95 -22.89 -2.70 -4.13
N THR A 96 -22.60 -3.76 -3.39
CA THR A 96 -22.51 -3.70 -1.92
C THR A 96 -21.14 -3.20 -1.47
N MET A 97 -21.10 -2.46 -0.35
CA MET A 97 -19.83 -2.03 0.24
C MET A 97 -19.08 -3.23 0.83
N LYS A 98 -17.81 -3.37 0.49
CA LYS A 98 -16.92 -4.39 1.04
C LYS A 98 -16.67 -4.13 2.52
N GLY A 99 -17.31 -4.92 3.36
CA GLY A 99 -17.20 -4.87 4.81
C GLY A 99 -16.88 -6.25 5.40
N GLU A 100 -17.37 -6.51 6.61
CA GLU A 100 -17.12 -7.76 7.33
C GLU A 100 -17.66 -9.01 6.61
N ASP A 101 -18.66 -8.86 5.74
CA ASP A 101 -19.23 -9.95 4.98
C ASP A 101 -18.51 -10.21 3.65
N TYR A 102 -17.62 -9.32 3.23
CA TYR A 102 -16.87 -9.50 2.01
C TYR A 102 -15.96 -10.73 2.08
N GLY A 103 -16.10 -11.63 1.10
CA GLY A 103 -15.42 -12.93 1.06
C GLY A 103 -16.17 -14.07 1.74
N LYS A 104 -17.34 -13.82 2.33
CA LYS A 104 -18.28 -14.88 2.77
C LYS A 104 -19.14 -15.38 1.61
N LYS A 105 -19.60 -16.63 1.70
CA LYS A 105 -20.63 -17.20 0.82
C LYS A 105 -21.86 -17.51 1.65
N ASN A 106 -23.01 -16.96 1.27
CA ASN A 106 -24.26 -17.10 2.02
C ASN A 106 -24.11 -16.75 3.52
N GLY A 107 -23.37 -15.68 3.84
CA GLY A 107 -23.13 -15.24 5.21
C GLY A 107 -22.13 -16.10 6.00
N GLN A 108 -21.53 -17.12 5.41
CA GLN A 108 -20.62 -18.05 6.10
C GLN A 108 -19.22 -18.03 5.47
N VAL A 109 -18.20 -18.24 6.30
CA VAL A 109 -16.81 -18.40 5.86
C VAL A 109 -16.65 -19.83 5.33
N SER A 110 -16.79 -20.01 4.02
CA SER A 110 -16.62 -21.32 3.36
C SER A 110 -15.14 -21.62 3.03
N ASP A 111 -14.30 -20.58 2.90
CA ASP A 111 -12.87 -20.68 2.67
C ASP A 111 -12.16 -19.65 3.55
N ALA A 112 -11.51 -20.13 4.59
CA ALA A 112 -10.87 -19.28 5.59
C ALA A 112 -9.69 -18.46 5.01
N GLN A 113 -8.96 -19.01 4.02
CA GLN A 113 -7.83 -18.31 3.41
C GLN A 113 -8.32 -17.17 2.50
N ASN A 114 -9.32 -17.44 1.67
CA ASN A 114 -9.90 -16.41 0.81
C ASN A 114 -10.59 -15.33 1.64
N TYR A 115 -11.31 -15.70 2.69
CA TYR A 115 -11.90 -14.73 3.61
C TYR A 115 -10.85 -13.86 4.27
N LYS A 116 -9.74 -14.44 4.74
CA LYS A 116 -8.63 -13.67 5.32
C LYS A 116 -8.04 -12.67 4.33
N LYS A 117 -7.85 -13.07 3.06
CA LYS A 117 -7.38 -12.16 2.00
C LYS A 117 -8.38 -11.02 1.75
N ALA A 118 -9.67 -11.35 1.65
CA ALA A 118 -10.73 -10.36 1.48
C ALA A 118 -10.75 -9.33 2.63
N GLN A 119 -10.66 -9.79 3.88
CA GLN A 119 -10.64 -8.91 5.04
C GLN A 119 -9.35 -8.08 5.14
N ASN A 120 -8.21 -8.59 4.67
CA ASN A 120 -6.99 -7.79 4.57
C ASN A 120 -7.16 -6.64 3.57
N ALA A 121 -7.81 -6.87 2.43
CA ALA A 121 -8.10 -5.82 1.46
C ALA A 121 -9.07 -4.76 2.05
N VAL A 122 -10.10 -5.17 2.79
CA VAL A 122 -11.01 -4.26 3.48
C VAL A 122 -10.27 -3.36 4.48
N LYS A 123 -9.38 -3.95 5.29
CA LYS A 123 -8.55 -3.18 6.24
C LYS A 123 -7.59 -2.23 5.55
N ALA A 124 -7.01 -2.64 4.43
CA ALA A 124 -6.10 -1.80 3.64
C ALA A 124 -6.79 -0.53 3.15
N ASN A 125 -8.09 -0.57 2.83
CA ASN A 125 -8.83 0.59 2.35
C ASN A 125 -8.80 1.78 3.34
N ALA A 126 -9.01 1.52 4.63
CA ALA A 126 -8.94 2.56 5.65
C ALA A 126 -7.50 3.12 5.79
N THR A 127 -6.50 2.25 5.67
CA THR A 127 -5.09 2.65 5.72
C THR A 127 -4.70 3.54 4.55
N TYR A 128 -5.20 3.27 3.34
CA TYR A 128 -4.93 4.11 2.16
C TYR A 128 -5.48 5.54 2.33
N GLY A 129 -6.70 5.68 2.86
CA GLY A 129 -7.27 6.99 3.16
C GLY A 129 -6.43 7.77 4.17
N ALA A 130 -6.02 7.13 5.26
CA ALA A 130 -5.18 7.76 6.28
C ALA A 130 -3.80 8.17 5.74
N GLN A 131 -3.13 7.29 4.98
CA GLN A 131 -1.86 7.62 4.34
C GLN A 131 -1.99 8.76 3.33
N LEU A 132 -3.09 8.85 2.59
CA LEU A 132 -3.30 9.94 1.64
C LEU A 132 -3.34 11.31 2.35
N VAL A 133 -3.99 11.39 3.50
CA VAL A 133 -4.00 12.62 4.33
C VAL A 133 -2.60 12.95 4.82
N GLU A 134 -1.82 11.96 5.27
CA GLU A 134 -0.45 12.16 5.74
C GLU A 134 0.51 12.56 4.60
N ARG A 135 0.47 11.82 3.49
CA ARG A 135 1.43 11.95 2.38
C ARG A 135 1.05 13.04 1.38
N GLN A 136 -0.21 13.48 1.36
CA GLN A 136 -0.73 14.52 0.46
C GLN A 136 -0.67 14.17 -1.03
N GLN A 137 -0.28 12.95 -1.38
CA GLN A 137 -0.06 12.50 -2.76
C GLN A 137 -0.45 11.03 -2.90
N PRO A 138 -1.33 10.67 -3.85
CA PRO A 138 -1.67 9.26 -4.08
C PRO A 138 -0.45 8.39 -4.40
N GLY A 139 0.47 8.90 -5.23
CA GLY A 139 1.68 8.17 -5.64
C GLY A 139 2.71 7.94 -4.52
N LYS A 140 2.50 8.53 -3.32
CA LYS A 140 3.35 8.34 -2.13
C LYS A 140 2.70 7.42 -1.09
N VAL A 141 1.48 6.96 -1.34
CA VAL A 141 0.82 5.97 -0.49
C VAL A 141 1.42 4.60 -0.74
N ASP A 142 1.77 3.90 0.33
CA ASP A 142 2.41 2.59 0.25
C ASP A 142 1.38 1.50 -0.07
N ALA A 143 1.69 0.66 -1.04
CA ALA A 143 0.88 -0.51 -1.35
C ALA A 143 0.95 -1.55 -0.21
N ILE A 144 -0.20 -2.12 0.16
CA ILE A 144 -0.29 -3.13 1.21
C ILE A 144 -0.30 -4.51 0.57
N SER A 145 0.58 -5.40 1.04
CA SER A 145 0.67 -6.77 0.53
C SER A 145 -0.67 -7.49 0.62
N GLY A 146 -1.06 -8.15 -0.47
CA GLY A 146 -2.34 -8.85 -0.59
C GLY A 146 -3.55 -7.94 -0.86
N ALA A 147 -3.35 -6.63 -1.09
CA ALA A 147 -4.40 -5.68 -1.44
C ALA A 147 -4.12 -4.93 -2.76
N THR A 148 -3.45 -5.56 -3.70
CA THR A 148 -2.99 -4.95 -4.96
C THR A 148 -4.14 -4.33 -5.75
N ILE A 149 -5.23 -5.06 -5.97
CA ILE A 149 -6.40 -4.56 -6.70
C ILE A 149 -7.00 -3.33 -5.99
N SER A 150 -7.17 -3.40 -4.67
CA SER A 150 -7.66 -2.25 -3.89
C SER A 150 -6.73 -1.05 -3.98
N TYR A 151 -5.41 -1.26 -4.04
CA TYR A 151 -4.44 -0.19 -4.22
C TYR A 151 -4.56 0.48 -5.59
N GLU A 152 -4.63 -0.30 -6.67
CA GLU A 152 -4.80 0.23 -8.02
C GLU A 152 -6.09 1.04 -8.16
N GLN A 153 -7.19 0.52 -7.63
CA GLN A 153 -8.48 1.21 -7.58
C GLN A 153 -8.42 2.49 -6.74
N PHE A 154 -7.72 2.45 -5.59
CA PHE A 154 -7.49 3.64 -4.75
C PHE A 154 -6.72 4.72 -5.51
N ILE A 155 -5.64 4.36 -6.18
CA ILE A 155 -4.83 5.30 -6.96
C ILE A 155 -5.68 5.97 -8.04
N GLU A 156 -6.45 5.19 -8.79
CA GLU A 156 -7.30 5.72 -9.86
C GLU A 156 -8.37 6.67 -9.31
N ALA A 157 -9.11 6.23 -8.28
CA ALA A 157 -10.18 7.03 -7.68
C ALA A 157 -9.65 8.33 -7.06
N SER A 158 -8.54 8.26 -6.33
CA SER A 158 -7.94 9.43 -5.69
C SER A 158 -7.41 10.44 -6.70
N THR A 159 -6.80 9.97 -7.80
CA THR A 159 -6.35 10.84 -8.88
C THR A 159 -7.52 11.57 -9.53
N LYS A 160 -8.61 10.85 -9.84
CA LYS A 160 -9.83 11.45 -10.40
C LYS A 160 -10.43 12.53 -9.47
N ALA A 161 -10.53 12.25 -8.16
CA ALA A 161 -11.07 13.20 -7.20
C ALA A 161 -10.20 14.48 -7.10
N LEU A 162 -8.87 14.33 -7.11
CA LEU A 162 -7.96 15.48 -7.05
C LEU A 162 -7.94 16.28 -8.36
N ASP A 163 -8.15 15.63 -9.51
CA ASP A 163 -8.30 16.32 -10.79
C ASP A 163 -9.61 17.13 -10.86
N GLU A 164 -10.70 16.63 -10.28
CA GLU A 164 -11.94 17.41 -10.14
C GLU A 164 -11.74 18.66 -9.28
N ALA A 165 -10.92 18.58 -8.23
CA ALA A 165 -10.65 19.71 -7.35
C ALA A 165 -9.95 20.89 -8.04
N LYS A 166 -9.32 20.66 -9.20
CA LYS A 166 -8.61 21.69 -9.98
C LYS A 166 -9.49 22.37 -11.06
N LYS A 167 -10.70 21.88 -11.27
CA LYS A 167 -11.65 22.44 -12.24
C LYS A 167 -12.44 23.59 -11.60
#